data_573e578bf461ce3632cf7befa73e05cc
#
_entry.id   573e578bf461ce3632cf7befa73e05cc
#
_cell.length_a   1.000
_cell.length_b   1.000
_cell.length_c   1.000
_cell.angle_alpha   90.00
_cell.angle_beta   90.00
_cell.angle_gamma   90.00
#
_symmetry.space_group_name_H-M   'P 1'
#
loop_
_entity.id
_entity.type
_entity.pdbx_description
1 polymer ?
#
loop_
_entity_poly.entity_id
_entity_poly.type
_entity_poly.pdbx_seq_one_letter_code
_entity_poly.pdbx_strand_id
1 'polypeptide(L)'
;MNEFFDTIVVGGGQAGLSVSWHLKQIGREHIVLDRGRVGDTWRRRWDTFCLVTPNQYCQLPGFPYDGDEPKGFMLRDQIVDYLERYAKSFEPPYRGGVEVRRLGPSKNGGRFSLETSEGVLGAENVIVAAGTHQHPNVPAWGSKLAGDIVQLHSRDYRNPAQLPDGAVLVVGSGQSGCQIVEDLSAAGREMHLSVGSAGRIPRRYRGRDIIEWLEATGFYELPVDEHPAGRAIRFRAHPHLSGRDGGRTIDLRRLAVNGVRLHGRVIDANGCQLDLADDLVKNLDAIDEACSEGLVKIDGSIAENDIDAPENDLESVDWQPTKESATLDLMQAGINSVIYGTGFRFDFGWIDLPVFDDRGYPRYERGVTEVPGLYFVGLHWLHTWGSGLFYQVGRDAKHVVDLL
;
A
#
# COMPACT_ATOMS: atom_id res chain seq x y z
N MET A 1 32.85 16.63 -14.20
CA MET A 1 31.85 17.71 -14.00
C MET A 1 30.60 17.04 -13.46
N ASN A 2 30.03 17.55 -12.38
CA ASN A 2 28.75 17.03 -11.89
C ASN A 2 27.68 17.37 -12.92
N GLU A 3 26.87 16.38 -13.31
CA GLU A 3 25.68 16.65 -14.13
C GLU A 3 24.70 17.50 -13.33
N PHE A 4 24.04 18.43 -14.01
CA PHE A 4 23.06 19.33 -13.41
C PHE A 4 21.74 19.25 -14.19
N PHE A 5 20.62 19.23 -13.45
CA PHE A 5 19.28 19.16 -14.02
C PHE A 5 18.40 20.27 -13.43
N ASP A 6 17.48 20.78 -14.20
CA ASP A 6 16.44 21.65 -13.66
C ASP A 6 15.59 20.91 -12.61
N THR A 7 15.16 19.69 -12.91
CA THR A 7 14.34 18.88 -11.99
C THR A 7 14.83 17.43 -11.94
N ILE A 8 15.03 16.90 -10.72
CA ILE A 8 15.28 15.47 -10.51
C ILE A 8 14.06 14.85 -9.80
N VAL A 9 13.52 13.79 -10.39
CA VAL A 9 12.46 12.97 -9.79
C VAL A 9 13.11 11.72 -9.20
N VAL A 10 12.93 11.50 -7.88
CA VAL A 10 13.51 10.33 -7.19
C VAL A 10 12.43 9.28 -6.98
N GLY A 11 12.53 8.19 -7.72
CA GLY A 11 11.56 7.08 -7.77
C GLY A 11 10.80 7.05 -9.09
N GLY A 12 10.86 5.91 -9.79
CA GLY A 12 10.27 5.68 -11.11
C GLY A 12 9.03 4.76 -11.09
N GLY A 13 8.29 4.73 -9.98
CA GLY A 13 6.97 4.10 -9.88
C GLY A 13 5.87 4.95 -10.52
N GLN A 14 4.59 4.57 -10.30
CA GLN A 14 3.43 5.30 -10.84
C GLN A 14 3.45 6.80 -10.53
N ALA A 15 3.92 7.20 -9.35
CA ALA A 15 3.99 8.60 -8.95
C ALA A 15 5.07 9.37 -9.73
N GLY A 16 6.29 8.85 -9.78
CA GLY A 16 7.38 9.51 -10.51
C GLY A 16 7.17 9.54 -12.02
N LEU A 17 6.60 8.48 -12.59
CA LEU A 17 6.22 8.47 -14.01
C LEU A 17 5.12 9.49 -14.31
N SER A 18 4.13 9.66 -13.42
CA SER A 18 3.09 10.69 -13.55
C SER A 18 3.68 12.10 -13.51
N VAL A 19 4.63 12.35 -12.59
CA VAL A 19 5.38 13.63 -12.55
C VAL A 19 6.14 13.84 -13.85
N SER A 20 6.90 12.85 -14.30
CA SER A 20 7.68 12.93 -15.54
C SER A 20 6.80 13.19 -16.77
N TRP A 21 5.62 12.57 -16.82
CA TRP A 21 4.65 12.83 -17.89
C TRP A 21 4.25 14.32 -17.93
N HIS A 22 3.86 14.88 -16.78
CA HIS A 22 3.48 16.31 -16.72
C HIS A 22 4.65 17.24 -17.05
N LEU A 23 5.86 16.96 -16.58
CA LEU A 23 7.06 17.74 -16.92
C LEU A 23 7.34 17.71 -18.42
N LYS A 24 7.16 16.56 -19.09
CA LYS A 24 7.28 16.46 -20.55
C LYS A 24 6.22 17.28 -21.29
N GLN A 25 4.97 17.30 -20.80
CA GLN A 25 3.90 18.10 -21.43
C GLN A 25 4.22 19.59 -21.46
N ILE A 26 4.92 20.12 -20.45
CA ILE A 26 5.34 21.53 -20.39
C ILE A 26 6.75 21.77 -20.94
N GLY A 27 7.41 20.74 -21.49
CA GLY A 27 8.76 20.84 -22.06
C GLY A 27 9.84 21.12 -21.03
N ARG A 28 9.64 20.78 -19.75
CA ARG A 28 10.61 21.05 -18.69
C ARG A 28 11.69 19.97 -18.62
N GLU A 29 12.94 20.40 -18.57
CA GLU A 29 14.09 19.51 -18.44
C GLU A 29 14.05 18.78 -17.10
N HIS A 30 14.20 17.45 -17.12
CA HIS A 30 14.24 16.65 -15.91
C HIS A 30 14.88 15.29 -16.15
N ILE A 31 15.12 14.57 -15.06
CA ILE A 31 15.51 13.16 -15.08
C ILE A 31 14.76 12.40 -13.98
N VAL A 32 14.39 11.15 -14.26
CA VAL A 32 13.82 10.21 -13.28
C VAL A 32 14.90 9.22 -12.87
N LEU A 33 15.23 9.18 -11.59
CA LEU A 33 16.18 8.23 -11.01
C LEU A 33 15.44 7.14 -10.26
N ASP A 34 15.76 5.89 -10.54
CA ASP A 34 15.23 4.74 -9.78
C ASP A 34 16.31 3.68 -9.57
N ARG A 35 16.32 3.05 -8.39
CA ARG A 35 17.24 1.93 -8.08
C ARG A 35 16.98 0.65 -8.87
N GLY A 36 15.84 0.56 -9.52
CA GLY A 36 15.42 -0.56 -10.36
C GLY A 36 14.97 -0.09 -11.74
N ARG A 37 14.17 -0.91 -12.38
CA ARG A 37 13.52 -0.59 -13.65
C ARG A 37 12.03 -0.31 -13.45
N VAL A 38 11.37 0.25 -14.45
CA VAL A 38 9.92 0.49 -14.42
C VAL A 38 9.17 -0.78 -13.99
N GLY A 39 8.27 -0.65 -13.03
CA GLY A 39 7.44 -1.75 -12.53
C GLY A 39 8.08 -2.68 -11.49
N ASP A 40 9.35 -2.47 -11.09
CA ASP A 40 10.07 -3.40 -10.18
C ASP A 40 9.38 -3.59 -8.82
N THR A 41 8.76 -2.56 -8.27
CA THR A 41 8.00 -2.70 -7.01
C THR A 41 6.83 -3.67 -7.15
N TRP A 42 6.18 -3.69 -8.30
CA TRP A 42 5.08 -4.61 -8.61
C TRP A 42 5.59 -6.01 -8.94
N ARG A 43 6.69 -6.18 -9.71
CA ARG A 43 7.33 -7.47 -9.99
C ARG A 43 7.71 -8.24 -8.74
N ARG A 44 7.98 -7.55 -7.63
CA ARG A 44 8.33 -8.14 -6.34
C ARG A 44 7.14 -8.64 -5.54
N ARG A 45 5.90 -8.45 -6.01
CA ARG A 45 4.72 -9.06 -5.38
C ARG A 45 4.68 -10.57 -5.65
N TRP A 46 3.90 -11.30 -4.88
CA TRP A 46 3.73 -12.74 -5.06
C TRP A 46 3.05 -13.07 -6.40
N ASP A 47 3.22 -14.31 -6.85
CA ASP A 47 2.87 -14.72 -8.22
C ASP A 47 1.39 -14.55 -8.55
N THR A 48 0.51 -14.81 -7.58
CA THR A 48 -0.95 -14.68 -7.71
C THR A 48 -1.48 -13.31 -7.26
N PHE A 49 -0.59 -12.31 -7.06
CA PHE A 49 -1.03 -10.98 -6.67
C PHE A 49 -2.07 -10.43 -7.63
N CYS A 50 -3.17 -9.92 -7.06
CA CYS A 50 -4.23 -9.26 -7.78
C CYS A 50 -4.46 -7.87 -7.20
N LEU A 51 -4.58 -6.86 -8.07
CA LEU A 51 -4.90 -5.51 -7.66
C LEU A 51 -6.32 -5.47 -7.06
N VAL A 52 -6.54 -4.58 -6.12
CA VAL A 52 -7.87 -4.39 -5.48
C VAL A 52 -8.66 -3.22 -6.06
N THR A 53 -8.02 -2.42 -6.88
CA THR A 53 -8.65 -1.32 -7.62
C THR A 53 -9.18 -1.86 -8.94
N PRO A 54 -10.47 -1.68 -9.27
CA PRO A 54 -11.00 -2.07 -10.58
C PRO A 54 -10.24 -1.38 -11.70
N ASN A 55 -10.06 -2.07 -12.82
CA ASN A 55 -9.21 -1.64 -13.94
C ASN A 55 -9.60 -0.27 -14.50
N GLN A 56 -10.90 0.08 -14.54
CA GLN A 56 -11.38 1.39 -14.99
C GLN A 56 -10.82 2.56 -14.15
N TYR A 57 -10.39 2.31 -12.92
CA TYR A 57 -9.73 3.29 -12.04
C TYR A 57 -8.20 3.24 -12.11
N CYS A 58 -7.64 2.34 -12.91
CA CYS A 58 -6.20 2.29 -13.15
C CYS A 58 -5.85 3.23 -14.29
N GLN A 59 -5.80 4.53 -13.97
CA GLN A 59 -5.59 5.60 -14.94
C GLN A 59 -4.38 6.43 -14.53
N LEU A 60 -3.36 6.43 -15.38
CA LEU A 60 -2.24 7.37 -15.27
C LEU A 60 -2.44 8.54 -16.25
N PRO A 61 -1.79 9.70 -16.04
CA PRO A 61 -1.96 10.87 -16.89
C PRO A 61 -1.76 10.56 -18.38
N GLY A 62 -2.80 10.82 -19.20
CA GLY A 62 -2.78 10.54 -20.62
C GLY A 62 -2.80 9.06 -21.02
N PHE A 63 -3.01 8.13 -20.05
CA PHE A 63 -2.96 6.69 -20.30
C PHE A 63 -4.04 5.95 -19.50
N PRO A 64 -5.31 6.01 -19.92
CA PRO A 64 -6.39 5.27 -19.29
C PRO A 64 -6.20 3.75 -19.50
N TYR A 65 -6.88 2.94 -18.70
CA TYR A 65 -6.98 1.50 -18.96
C TYR A 65 -7.65 1.25 -20.31
N ASP A 66 -7.04 0.43 -21.15
CA ASP A 66 -7.43 0.14 -22.54
C ASP A 66 -7.84 -1.32 -22.78
N GLY A 67 -7.97 -2.12 -21.71
CA GLY A 67 -8.35 -3.54 -21.81
C GLY A 67 -9.87 -3.76 -21.80
N ASP A 68 -10.26 -5.00 -22.06
CA ASP A 68 -11.67 -5.43 -22.25
C ASP A 68 -12.42 -5.66 -20.93
N GLU A 69 -11.73 -5.62 -19.77
CA GLU A 69 -12.29 -5.93 -18.46
C GLU A 69 -12.26 -4.70 -17.51
N PRO A 70 -13.01 -3.62 -17.77
CA PRO A 70 -12.96 -2.40 -16.95
C PRO A 70 -13.34 -2.64 -15.49
N LYS A 71 -14.22 -3.60 -15.20
CA LYS A 71 -14.64 -4.00 -13.85
C LYS A 71 -13.81 -5.15 -13.27
N GLY A 72 -12.85 -5.68 -14.03
CA GLY A 72 -11.88 -6.68 -13.59
C GLY A 72 -10.75 -6.07 -12.77
N PHE A 73 -9.76 -6.90 -12.43
CA PHE A 73 -8.63 -6.52 -11.58
C PHE A 73 -7.33 -7.06 -12.17
N MET A 74 -6.39 -6.18 -12.46
CA MET A 74 -5.10 -6.57 -13.02
C MET A 74 -4.33 -7.49 -12.07
N LEU A 75 -3.81 -8.58 -12.63
CA LEU A 75 -2.81 -9.42 -11.99
C LEU A 75 -1.44 -8.72 -12.00
N ARG A 76 -0.51 -9.21 -11.17
CA ARG A 76 0.84 -8.65 -11.03
C ARG A 76 1.50 -8.31 -12.37
N ASP A 77 1.54 -9.26 -13.29
CA ASP A 77 2.26 -9.08 -14.55
C ASP A 77 1.53 -8.11 -15.50
N GLN A 78 0.20 -8.04 -15.42
CA GLN A 78 -0.59 -7.04 -16.14
C GLN A 78 -0.35 -5.61 -15.63
N ILE A 79 -0.16 -5.44 -14.30
CA ILE A 79 0.20 -4.13 -13.73
C ILE A 79 1.59 -3.71 -14.22
N VAL A 80 2.52 -4.64 -14.27
CA VAL A 80 3.88 -4.39 -14.77
C VAL A 80 3.83 -3.99 -16.24
N ASP A 81 3.11 -4.74 -17.07
CA ASP A 81 2.93 -4.43 -18.49
C ASP A 81 2.29 -3.05 -18.70
N TYR A 82 1.24 -2.73 -17.92
CA TYR A 82 0.59 -1.42 -17.96
C TYR A 82 1.59 -0.28 -17.71
N LEU A 83 2.44 -0.41 -16.69
CA LEU A 83 3.46 0.60 -16.35
C LEU A 83 4.56 0.69 -17.42
N GLU A 84 5.00 -0.43 -17.98
CA GLU A 84 6.00 -0.45 -19.05
C GLU A 84 5.45 0.19 -20.33
N ARG A 85 4.19 -0.12 -20.71
CA ARG A 85 3.50 0.52 -21.84
C ARG A 85 3.31 2.01 -21.60
N TYR A 86 2.95 2.39 -20.37
CA TYR A 86 2.85 3.80 -19.99
C TYR A 86 4.18 4.52 -20.18
N ALA A 87 5.26 4.03 -19.61
CA ALA A 87 6.58 4.63 -19.78
C ALA A 87 7.00 4.69 -21.26
N LYS A 88 6.74 3.63 -22.03
CA LYS A 88 7.03 3.59 -23.48
C LYS A 88 6.20 4.62 -24.27
N SER A 89 4.99 4.94 -23.84
CA SER A 89 4.10 5.86 -24.58
C SER A 89 4.60 7.30 -24.64
N PHE A 90 5.42 7.72 -23.66
CA PHE A 90 5.93 9.10 -23.60
C PHE A 90 7.45 9.18 -23.43
N GLU A 91 8.16 8.05 -23.34
CA GLU A 91 9.63 7.96 -23.27
C GLU A 91 10.23 8.91 -22.23
N PRO A 92 10.00 8.68 -20.90
CA PRO A 92 10.57 9.52 -19.86
C PRO A 92 12.09 9.52 -19.89
N PRO A 93 12.79 10.61 -19.54
CA PRO A 93 14.23 10.59 -19.33
C PRO A 93 14.55 9.79 -18.04
N TYR A 94 14.55 8.47 -18.16
CA TYR A 94 14.63 7.51 -17.05
C TYR A 94 16.02 6.89 -16.94
N ARG A 95 16.62 6.96 -15.75
CA ARG A 95 17.88 6.30 -15.41
C ARG A 95 17.63 5.28 -14.30
N GLY A 96 17.50 4.02 -14.70
CA GLY A 96 17.32 2.88 -13.80
C GLY A 96 18.65 2.33 -13.28
N GLY A 97 18.62 1.63 -12.14
CA GLY A 97 19.81 1.10 -11.47
C GLY A 97 20.57 2.15 -10.65
N VAL A 98 20.05 3.38 -10.53
CA VAL A 98 20.67 4.47 -9.81
C VAL A 98 20.00 4.66 -8.45
N GLU A 99 20.75 4.40 -7.39
CA GLU A 99 20.32 4.63 -6.02
C GLU A 99 20.71 6.03 -5.55
N VAL A 100 19.74 6.83 -5.12
CA VAL A 100 20.00 8.10 -4.42
C VAL A 100 20.26 7.77 -2.96
N ARG A 101 21.46 8.09 -2.46
CA ARG A 101 21.93 7.78 -1.11
C ARG A 101 21.83 8.95 -0.16
N ARG A 102 21.94 10.18 -0.69
CA ARG A 102 21.78 11.40 0.09
C ARG A 102 21.24 12.52 -0.79
N LEU A 103 20.33 13.30 -0.24
CA LEU A 103 19.86 14.56 -0.79
C LEU A 103 20.12 15.65 0.25
N GLY A 104 20.81 16.70 -0.12
CA GLY A 104 21.10 17.83 0.77
C GLY A 104 21.27 19.14 0.00
N PRO A 105 21.57 20.26 0.72
CA PRO A 105 21.82 21.54 0.07
C PRO A 105 23.07 21.48 -0.79
N SER A 106 23.04 22.12 -1.96
CA SER A 106 24.20 22.21 -2.84
C SER A 106 25.19 23.26 -2.33
N LYS A 107 26.49 22.95 -2.52
CA LYS A 107 27.60 23.90 -2.29
C LYS A 107 28.19 24.45 -3.60
N ASN A 108 27.83 23.84 -4.73
CA ASN A 108 28.51 24.05 -6.00
C ASN A 108 27.62 24.46 -7.17
N GLY A 109 26.52 25.17 -6.89
CA GLY A 109 25.52 25.59 -7.88
C GLY A 109 24.24 24.75 -7.81
N GLY A 110 23.09 25.38 -8.12
CA GLY A 110 21.77 24.84 -7.88
C GLY A 110 21.40 24.79 -6.39
N ARG A 111 20.17 24.39 -6.09
CA ARG A 111 19.67 24.30 -4.70
C ARG A 111 20.07 23.02 -4.01
N PHE A 112 20.10 21.92 -4.75
CA PHE A 112 20.26 20.58 -4.21
C PHE A 112 21.46 19.83 -4.80
N SER A 113 22.05 18.98 -3.97
CA SER A 113 23.04 17.99 -4.34
C SER A 113 22.53 16.60 -3.98
N LEU A 114 22.55 15.67 -4.93
CA LEU A 114 22.17 14.27 -4.77
C LEU A 114 23.41 13.38 -4.92
N GLU A 115 23.79 12.70 -3.84
CA GLU A 115 24.78 11.63 -3.89
C GLU A 115 24.11 10.34 -4.35
N THR A 116 24.57 9.80 -5.47
CA THR A 116 24.02 8.59 -6.06
C THR A 116 25.03 7.46 -6.14
N SER A 117 24.58 6.26 -6.54
CA SER A 117 25.49 5.13 -6.82
C SER A 117 26.43 5.38 -8.01
N GLU A 118 26.16 6.39 -8.86
CA GLU A 118 26.93 6.73 -10.06
C GLU A 118 27.68 8.07 -9.95
N GLY A 119 27.61 8.73 -8.80
CA GLY A 119 28.26 10.03 -8.57
C GLY A 119 27.31 11.08 -8.02
N VAL A 120 27.72 12.34 -8.10
CA VAL A 120 26.97 13.46 -7.54
C VAL A 120 26.28 14.23 -8.65
N LEU A 121 24.97 14.48 -8.48
CA LEU A 121 24.13 15.28 -9.36
C LEU A 121 23.70 16.57 -8.66
N GLY A 122 23.53 17.64 -9.43
CA GLY A 122 22.94 18.90 -8.97
C GLY A 122 21.54 19.11 -9.50
N ALA A 123 20.68 19.80 -8.72
CA ALA A 123 19.33 20.13 -9.16
C ALA A 123 18.82 21.47 -8.61
N GLU A 124 17.93 22.16 -9.36
CA GLU A 124 17.11 23.25 -8.84
C GLU A 124 15.90 22.74 -8.09
N ASN A 125 15.27 21.66 -8.58
CA ASN A 125 14.09 21.10 -7.99
C ASN A 125 14.26 19.59 -7.79
N VAL A 126 13.74 19.06 -6.68
CA VAL A 126 13.70 17.63 -6.40
C VAL A 126 12.29 17.22 -6.03
N ILE A 127 11.77 16.21 -6.72
CA ILE A 127 10.46 15.62 -6.43
C ILE A 127 10.67 14.20 -5.93
N VAL A 128 10.38 13.98 -4.65
CA VAL A 128 10.53 12.67 -4.00
C VAL A 128 9.28 11.84 -4.24
N ALA A 129 9.40 10.81 -5.07
CA ALA A 129 8.36 9.85 -5.43
C ALA A 129 8.74 8.40 -5.02
N ALA A 130 9.46 8.27 -3.89
CA ALA A 130 10.07 7.02 -3.42
C ALA A 130 9.06 5.98 -2.88
N GLY A 131 7.76 6.33 -2.84
CA GLY A 131 6.67 5.45 -2.39
C GLY A 131 6.65 5.22 -0.88
N THR A 132 5.71 4.37 -0.44
CA THR A 132 5.42 4.12 0.97
C THR A 132 5.89 2.74 1.46
N HIS A 133 6.28 1.85 0.56
CA HIS A 133 6.69 0.47 0.89
C HIS A 133 8.22 0.34 0.92
N GLN A 134 8.87 1.13 1.79
CA GLN A 134 10.33 1.28 1.77
C GLN A 134 11.02 0.17 2.56
N HIS A 135 10.81 0.09 3.88
CA HIS A 135 11.42 -0.91 4.73
C HIS A 135 10.37 -1.83 5.38
N PRO A 136 10.53 -3.16 5.33
CA PRO A 136 9.68 -4.11 6.05
C PRO A 136 9.60 -3.77 7.53
N ASN A 137 8.40 -3.78 8.08
CA ASN A 137 8.22 -3.64 9.51
C ASN A 137 8.15 -5.03 10.16
N VAL A 138 9.30 -5.59 10.53
CA VAL A 138 9.37 -6.85 11.28
C VAL A 138 9.38 -6.52 12.75
N PRO A 139 8.46 -7.10 13.57
CA PRO A 139 8.45 -6.91 15.02
C PRO A 139 9.75 -7.39 15.66
N ALA A 140 10.21 -6.70 16.72
CA ALA A 140 11.47 -7.05 17.39
C ALA A 140 11.49 -8.47 17.97
N TRP A 141 10.34 -8.98 18.39
CA TRP A 141 10.23 -10.34 18.90
C TRP A 141 10.51 -11.41 17.82
N GLY A 142 10.46 -11.09 16.53
CA GLY A 142 10.81 -12.03 15.46
C GLY A 142 12.23 -12.59 15.60
N SER A 143 13.17 -11.81 16.16
CA SER A 143 14.54 -12.27 16.42
C SER A 143 14.64 -13.29 17.56
N LYS A 144 13.57 -13.48 18.34
CA LYS A 144 13.51 -14.45 19.46
C LYS A 144 12.92 -15.79 19.04
N LEU A 145 12.40 -15.91 17.80
CA LEU A 145 11.88 -17.19 17.29
C LEU A 145 12.99 -18.22 17.11
N ALA A 146 12.64 -19.50 17.28
CA ALA A 146 13.54 -20.60 17.01
C ALA A 146 14.07 -20.59 15.58
N GLY A 147 15.33 -20.98 15.40
CA GLY A 147 16.02 -20.84 14.11
C GLY A 147 15.54 -21.78 13.00
N ASP A 148 14.72 -22.78 13.32
CA ASP A 148 14.06 -23.69 12.38
C ASP A 148 12.72 -23.17 11.86
N ILE A 149 12.18 -22.10 12.45
CA ILE A 149 10.98 -21.41 11.94
C ILE A 149 11.36 -20.49 10.78
N VAL A 150 10.82 -20.75 9.60
CA VAL A 150 11.02 -19.89 8.42
C VAL A 150 10.28 -18.56 8.62
N GLN A 151 10.99 -17.45 8.47
CA GLN A 151 10.44 -16.12 8.65
C GLN A 151 10.55 -15.33 7.36
N LEU A 152 9.42 -14.79 6.87
CA LEU A 152 9.35 -13.93 5.69
C LEU A 152 8.53 -12.68 6.00
N HIS A 153 8.93 -11.54 5.42
CA HIS A 153 8.01 -10.41 5.31
C HIS A 153 7.15 -10.55 4.04
N SER A 154 5.93 -10.00 4.04
CA SER A 154 5.02 -10.01 2.87
C SER A 154 5.67 -9.46 1.58
N ARG A 155 6.71 -8.63 1.71
CA ARG A 155 7.54 -8.16 0.59
C ARG A 155 8.29 -9.29 -0.10
N ASP A 156 8.71 -10.29 0.66
CA ASP A 156 9.63 -11.35 0.22
C ASP A 156 8.90 -12.67 -0.09
N TYR A 157 7.61 -12.77 0.27
CA TYR A 157 6.75 -13.87 -0.12
C TYR A 157 6.50 -13.85 -1.63
N ARG A 158 6.56 -15.04 -2.28
CA ARG A 158 6.34 -15.20 -3.73
C ARG A 158 5.23 -16.19 -4.05
N ASN A 159 5.26 -17.37 -3.45
CA ASN A 159 4.27 -18.42 -3.66
C ASN A 159 4.35 -19.49 -2.56
N PRO A 160 3.35 -20.39 -2.46
CA PRO A 160 3.31 -21.44 -1.44
C PRO A 160 4.51 -22.40 -1.46
N ALA A 161 5.13 -22.63 -2.64
CA ALA A 161 6.26 -23.55 -2.77
C ALA A 161 7.57 -23.01 -2.15
N GLN A 162 7.61 -21.72 -1.80
CA GLN A 162 8.74 -21.10 -1.08
C GLN A 162 8.82 -21.56 0.38
N LEU A 163 7.72 -22.06 0.93
CA LEU A 163 7.59 -22.40 2.34
C LEU A 163 7.75 -23.93 2.56
N PRO A 164 8.38 -24.36 3.66
CA PRO A 164 8.38 -25.76 4.04
C PRO A 164 6.96 -26.28 4.29
N ASP A 165 6.78 -27.60 4.29
CA ASP A 165 5.51 -28.23 4.67
C ASP A 165 5.12 -27.83 6.10
N GLY A 166 3.79 -27.87 6.38
CA GLY A 166 3.23 -27.51 7.68
C GLY A 166 2.31 -26.30 7.61
N ALA A 167 1.77 -25.92 8.76
CA ALA A 167 0.92 -24.75 8.90
C ALA A 167 1.72 -23.45 8.79
N VAL A 168 1.05 -22.36 8.44
CA VAL A 168 1.64 -21.03 8.30
C VAL A 168 0.92 -20.04 9.22
N LEU A 169 1.67 -19.28 10.00
CA LEU A 169 1.16 -18.13 10.73
C LEU A 169 1.40 -16.85 9.93
N VAL A 170 0.34 -16.13 9.60
CA VAL A 170 0.42 -14.75 9.10
C VAL A 170 0.19 -13.79 10.26
N VAL A 171 1.12 -12.87 10.48
CA VAL A 171 1.03 -11.86 11.53
C VAL A 171 0.59 -10.53 10.92
N GLY A 172 -0.63 -10.09 11.26
CA GLY A 172 -1.25 -8.87 10.76
C GLY A 172 -2.30 -9.11 9.68
N SER A 173 -3.51 -8.64 9.94
CA SER A 173 -4.69 -8.77 9.09
C SER A 173 -4.92 -7.58 8.15
N GLY A 174 -3.86 -6.83 7.78
CA GLY A 174 -3.94 -5.80 6.75
C GLY A 174 -4.04 -6.40 5.34
N GLN A 175 -4.08 -5.53 4.32
CA GLN A 175 -4.28 -5.92 2.92
C GLN A 175 -3.38 -7.08 2.47
N SER A 176 -2.05 -6.97 2.70
CA SER A 176 -1.11 -8.03 2.29
C SER A 176 -1.30 -9.31 3.09
N GLY A 177 -1.52 -9.20 4.41
CA GLY A 177 -1.72 -10.38 5.26
C GLY A 177 -2.94 -11.18 4.83
N CYS A 178 -4.09 -10.53 4.65
CA CYS A 178 -5.32 -11.18 4.23
C CYS A 178 -5.21 -11.82 2.84
N GLN A 179 -4.61 -11.14 1.86
CA GLN A 179 -4.42 -11.70 0.52
C GLN A 179 -3.44 -12.91 0.52
N ILE A 180 -2.42 -12.90 1.37
CA ILE A 180 -1.50 -14.04 1.52
C ILE A 180 -2.21 -15.22 2.20
N VAL A 181 -3.09 -14.96 3.19
CA VAL A 181 -3.96 -16.01 3.75
C VAL A 181 -4.85 -16.62 2.69
N GLU A 182 -5.48 -15.81 1.82
CA GLU A 182 -6.26 -16.32 0.68
C GLU A 182 -5.41 -17.19 -0.26
N ASP A 183 -4.20 -16.75 -0.59
CA ASP A 183 -3.29 -17.47 -1.49
C ASP A 183 -2.88 -18.82 -0.94
N LEU A 184 -2.44 -18.87 0.31
CA LEU A 184 -2.00 -20.08 0.98
C LEU A 184 -3.17 -21.04 1.28
N SER A 185 -4.35 -20.52 1.67
CA SER A 185 -5.56 -21.33 1.86
C SER A 185 -6.01 -21.98 0.55
N ALA A 186 -5.96 -21.25 -0.58
CA ALA A 186 -6.27 -21.79 -1.90
C ALA A 186 -5.29 -22.88 -2.33
N ALA A 187 -4.05 -22.86 -1.84
CA ALA A 187 -3.04 -23.89 -2.04
C ALA A 187 -3.19 -25.08 -1.03
N GLY A 188 -4.23 -25.08 -0.21
CA GLY A 188 -4.50 -26.15 0.76
C GLY A 188 -3.65 -26.13 2.02
N ARG A 189 -2.99 -24.98 2.33
CA ARG A 189 -2.18 -24.85 3.55
C ARG A 189 -3.10 -24.60 4.77
N GLU A 190 -2.76 -25.21 5.90
CA GLU A 190 -3.38 -24.90 7.19
C GLU A 190 -2.92 -23.51 7.64
N MET A 191 -3.87 -22.61 7.95
CA MET A 191 -3.58 -21.19 8.17
C MET A 191 -3.91 -20.74 9.59
N HIS A 192 -2.99 -19.97 10.14
CA HIS A 192 -3.17 -19.19 11.35
C HIS A 192 -3.04 -17.69 11.01
N LEU A 193 -3.86 -16.85 11.59
CA LEU A 193 -3.84 -15.40 11.37
C LEU A 193 -3.88 -14.66 12.71
N SER A 194 -2.84 -13.89 13.00
CA SER A 194 -2.87 -12.94 14.12
C SER A 194 -3.56 -11.64 13.67
N VAL A 195 -4.69 -11.34 14.26
CA VAL A 195 -5.58 -10.25 13.87
C VAL A 195 -5.15 -8.94 14.49
N GLY A 196 -4.93 -7.93 13.65
CA GLY A 196 -4.66 -6.55 14.04
C GLY A 196 -5.88 -5.65 13.90
N SER A 197 -5.66 -4.35 13.77
CA SER A 197 -6.69 -3.30 13.70
C SER A 197 -7.05 -2.84 12.28
N ALA A 198 -6.56 -3.52 11.22
CA ALA A 198 -6.88 -3.16 9.85
C ALA A 198 -8.37 -3.45 9.57
N GLY A 199 -9.10 -2.44 9.11
CA GLY A 199 -10.53 -2.55 8.82
C GLY A 199 -10.83 -3.45 7.61
N ARG A 200 -12.09 -3.82 7.46
CA ARG A 200 -12.66 -4.46 6.28
C ARG A 200 -13.71 -3.58 5.64
N ILE A 201 -14.02 -3.85 4.38
CA ILE A 201 -15.14 -3.28 3.66
C ILE A 201 -15.65 -4.34 2.67
N PRO A 202 -16.95 -4.47 2.40
CA PRO A 202 -17.41 -5.44 1.41
C PRO A 202 -16.96 -5.04 0.01
N ARG A 203 -16.66 -6.04 -0.83
CA ARG A 203 -16.28 -5.79 -2.22
C ARG A 203 -17.45 -5.19 -3.02
N ARG A 204 -18.64 -5.71 -2.81
CA ARG A 204 -19.86 -5.23 -3.43
C ARG A 204 -20.89 -4.86 -2.36
N TYR A 205 -21.59 -3.79 -2.61
CA TYR A 205 -22.65 -3.31 -1.76
C TYR A 205 -23.77 -2.74 -2.63
N ARG A 206 -25.01 -3.15 -2.39
CA ARG A 206 -26.19 -2.66 -3.11
C ARG A 206 -25.97 -2.56 -4.62
N GLY A 207 -25.52 -3.67 -5.23
CA GLY A 207 -25.36 -3.86 -6.66
C GLY A 207 -24.11 -3.23 -7.31
N ARG A 208 -23.30 -2.45 -6.57
CA ARG A 208 -22.10 -1.80 -7.10
C ARG A 208 -20.83 -2.27 -6.37
N ASP A 209 -19.69 -2.07 -7.03
CA ASP A 209 -18.40 -2.19 -6.38
C ASP A 209 -18.23 -1.09 -5.33
N ILE A 210 -17.56 -1.41 -4.21
CA ILE A 210 -17.38 -0.42 -3.14
C ILE A 210 -16.60 0.81 -3.61
N ILE A 211 -15.68 0.65 -4.56
CA ILE A 211 -14.91 1.77 -5.12
C ILE A 211 -15.82 2.71 -5.92
N GLU A 212 -16.83 2.17 -6.62
CA GLU A 212 -17.84 3.00 -7.31
C GLU A 212 -18.66 3.81 -6.30
N TRP A 213 -18.99 3.24 -5.12
CA TRP A 213 -19.65 3.99 -4.06
C TRP A 213 -18.77 5.05 -3.43
N LEU A 214 -17.49 4.75 -3.18
CA LEU A 214 -16.55 5.72 -2.63
C LEU A 214 -16.33 6.90 -3.59
N GLU A 215 -16.37 6.66 -4.90
CA GLU A 215 -16.36 7.72 -5.90
C GLU A 215 -17.66 8.52 -5.87
N ALA A 216 -18.82 7.85 -5.95
CA ALA A 216 -20.14 8.48 -5.99
C ALA A 216 -20.45 9.31 -4.73
N THR A 217 -19.91 8.93 -3.58
CA THR A 217 -20.05 9.66 -2.31
C THR A 217 -19.03 10.80 -2.13
N GLY A 218 -18.16 11.05 -3.12
CA GLY A 218 -17.14 12.08 -3.04
C GLY A 218 -15.97 11.75 -2.09
N PHE A 219 -15.87 10.53 -1.58
CA PHE A 219 -14.80 10.16 -0.64
C PHE A 219 -13.39 10.35 -1.22
N TYR A 220 -13.24 10.15 -2.52
CA TYR A 220 -11.97 10.40 -3.21
C TYR A 220 -11.60 11.88 -3.33
N GLU A 221 -12.55 12.78 -3.16
CA GLU A 221 -12.32 14.23 -3.18
C GLU A 221 -12.12 14.81 -1.78
N LEU A 222 -12.34 14.02 -0.71
CA LEU A 222 -12.18 14.46 0.68
C LEU A 222 -10.71 14.76 0.98
N PRO A 223 -10.34 16.03 1.28
CA PRO A 223 -8.98 16.35 1.69
C PRO A 223 -8.64 15.74 3.05
N VAL A 224 -7.38 15.36 3.24
CA VAL A 224 -6.91 14.75 4.49
C VAL A 224 -7.17 15.62 5.73
N ASP A 225 -7.13 16.93 5.58
CA ASP A 225 -7.34 17.87 6.69
C ASP A 225 -8.84 17.99 7.07
N GLU A 226 -9.76 17.62 6.18
CA GLU A 226 -11.20 17.52 6.42
C GLU A 226 -11.63 16.12 6.91
N HIS A 227 -10.75 15.14 6.85
CA HIS A 227 -11.04 13.80 7.35
C HIS A 227 -11.21 13.83 8.88
N PRO A 228 -12.22 13.12 9.48
CA PRO A 228 -12.44 13.13 10.94
C PRO A 228 -11.23 12.74 11.79
N ALA A 229 -10.35 11.90 11.27
CA ALA A 229 -9.08 11.55 11.92
C ALA A 229 -7.93 12.52 11.58
N GLY A 230 -8.19 13.55 10.76
CA GLY A 230 -7.15 14.45 10.26
C GLY A 230 -5.97 13.71 9.64
N ARG A 231 -4.80 14.32 9.70
CA ARG A 231 -3.55 13.76 9.15
C ARG A 231 -3.11 12.43 9.80
N ALA A 232 -3.68 12.02 10.93
CA ALA A 232 -3.39 10.73 11.56
C ALA A 232 -3.85 9.53 10.69
N ILE A 233 -4.78 9.73 9.76
CA ILE A 233 -5.23 8.70 8.81
C ILE A 233 -4.10 8.19 7.92
N ARG A 234 -3.07 8.99 7.66
CA ARG A 234 -1.88 8.63 6.87
C ARG A 234 -1.16 7.38 7.38
N PHE A 235 -1.28 7.10 8.67
CA PHE A 235 -0.61 6.00 9.35
C PHE A 235 -1.54 4.82 9.64
N ARG A 236 -2.80 4.89 9.24
CA ARG A 236 -3.75 3.77 9.38
C ARG A 236 -3.70 2.87 8.16
N ALA A 237 -3.87 1.57 8.39
CA ALA A 237 -4.04 0.62 7.30
C ALA A 237 -5.36 0.90 6.57
N HIS A 238 -5.34 0.77 5.24
CA HIS A 238 -6.58 0.78 4.45
C HIS A 238 -7.39 -0.49 4.76
N PRO A 239 -8.73 -0.43 4.65
CA PRO A 239 -9.57 -1.63 4.70
C PRO A 239 -9.13 -2.64 3.65
N HIS A 240 -9.11 -3.92 4.04
CA HIS A 240 -8.69 -4.97 3.12
C HIS A 240 -9.82 -5.43 2.20
N LEU A 241 -9.44 -5.74 0.97
CA LEU A 241 -10.28 -6.21 -0.13
C LEU A 241 -9.54 -7.26 -0.94
N SER A 242 -10.26 -8.07 -1.72
CA SER A 242 -9.66 -8.95 -2.73
C SER A 242 -10.14 -8.56 -4.13
N GLY A 243 -9.22 -8.62 -5.10
CA GLY A 243 -9.54 -8.55 -6.53
C GLY A 243 -9.64 -9.95 -7.17
N ARG A 244 -9.32 -11.03 -6.42
CA ARG A 244 -9.35 -12.40 -6.95
C ARG A 244 -10.78 -12.81 -7.34
N ASP A 245 -10.87 -13.66 -8.35
CA ASP A 245 -12.12 -14.25 -8.84
C ASP A 245 -13.20 -13.19 -9.14
N GLY A 246 -12.81 -12.08 -9.74
CA GLY A 246 -13.70 -10.96 -10.06
C GLY A 246 -14.05 -10.07 -8.88
N GLY A 247 -13.30 -10.17 -7.80
CA GLY A 247 -13.44 -9.36 -6.60
C GLY A 247 -14.27 -10.02 -5.50
N ARG A 248 -13.66 -10.22 -4.32
CA ARG A 248 -14.30 -10.83 -3.15
C ARG A 248 -14.15 -9.96 -1.90
N THR A 249 -15.14 -10.05 -1.04
CA THR A 249 -15.01 -9.54 0.33
C THR A 249 -14.11 -10.47 1.13
N ILE A 250 -13.15 -9.90 1.84
CA ILE A 250 -12.39 -10.62 2.85
C ILE A 250 -13.07 -10.33 4.20
N ASP A 251 -13.71 -11.33 4.77
CA ASP A 251 -14.32 -11.29 6.08
C ASP A 251 -13.56 -12.24 7.01
N LEU A 252 -13.00 -11.73 8.10
CA LEU A 252 -12.15 -12.52 9.00
C LEU A 252 -12.94 -13.63 9.70
N ARG A 253 -14.20 -13.37 10.08
CA ARG A 253 -15.06 -14.40 10.68
C ARG A 253 -15.42 -15.48 9.67
N ARG A 254 -15.65 -15.13 8.42
CA ARG A 254 -15.83 -16.09 7.31
C ARG A 254 -14.57 -16.91 7.06
N LEU A 255 -13.38 -16.31 7.15
CA LEU A 255 -12.13 -17.06 7.08
C LEU A 255 -12.03 -18.10 8.22
N ALA A 256 -12.46 -17.74 9.42
CA ALA A 256 -12.50 -18.69 10.55
C ALA A 256 -13.48 -19.83 10.32
N VAL A 257 -14.69 -19.54 9.82
CA VAL A 257 -15.66 -20.59 9.41
C VAL A 257 -15.06 -21.53 8.37
N ASN A 258 -14.21 -21.01 7.47
CA ASN A 258 -13.54 -21.77 6.43
C ASN A 258 -12.23 -22.44 6.91
N GLY A 259 -11.95 -22.46 8.23
CA GLY A 259 -10.86 -23.22 8.82
C GLY A 259 -9.59 -22.44 9.12
N VAL A 260 -9.53 -21.13 8.85
CA VAL A 260 -8.41 -20.30 9.30
C VAL A 260 -8.49 -20.08 10.80
N ARG A 261 -7.43 -20.37 11.54
CA ARG A 261 -7.38 -20.17 12.99
C ARG A 261 -6.98 -18.73 13.31
N LEU A 262 -7.91 -17.98 13.90
CA LEU A 262 -7.68 -16.59 14.27
C LEU A 262 -7.11 -16.49 15.69
N HIS A 263 -6.19 -15.55 15.88
CA HIS A 263 -5.52 -15.27 17.16
C HIS A 263 -5.52 -13.77 17.42
N GLY A 264 -5.44 -13.36 18.69
CA GLY A 264 -5.11 -12.00 19.08
C GLY A 264 -3.72 -11.58 18.57
N ARG A 265 -3.34 -10.34 18.80
CA ARG A 265 -2.03 -9.85 18.37
C ARG A 265 -0.89 -10.59 19.08
N VAL A 266 0.14 -10.96 18.32
CA VAL A 266 1.39 -11.44 18.91
C VAL A 266 2.10 -10.27 19.59
N ILE A 267 2.39 -10.41 20.88
CA ILE A 267 3.07 -9.41 21.73
C ILE A 267 4.55 -9.72 21.93
N ASP A 268 4.89 -10.98 22.12
CA ASP A 268 6.28 -11.43 22.28
C ASP A 268 6.46 -12.88 21.81
N ALA A 269 7.71 -13.33 21.76
CA ALA A 269 8.09 -14.69 21.39
C ALA A 269 9.25 -15.19 22.25
N ASN A 270 9.29 -16.52 22.49
CA ASN A 270 10.41 -17.21 23.10
C ASN A 270 10.56 -18.59 22.46
N GLY A 271 11.51 -18.75 21.54
CA GLY A 271 11.67 -19.98 20.76
C GLY A 271 10.42 -20.28 19.92
N CYS A 272 9.74 -21.38 20.20
CA CYS A 272 8.50 -21.78 19.53
C CYS A 272 7.23 -21.27 20.24
N GLN A 273 7.36 -20.59 21.37
CA GLN A 273 6.23 -20.06 22.12
C GLN A 273 5.97 -18.60 21.77
N LEU A 274 4.73 -18.28 21.39
CA LEU A 274 4.26 -16.91 21.20
C LEU A 274 3.35 -16.50 22.35
N ASP A 275 3.51 -15.27 22.82
CA ASP A 275 2.57 -14.61 23.72
C ASP A 275 1.55 -13.81 22.90
N LEU A 276 0.28 -13.97 23.21
CA LEU A 276 -0.83 -13.34 22.50
C LEU A 276 -1.57 -12.35 23.40
N ALA A 277 -2.01 -11.25 22.83
CA ALA A 277 -2.92 -10.34 23.49
C ALA A 277 -4.34 -10.94 23.58
N ASP A 278 -5.04 -10.63 24.64
CA ASP A 278 -6.46 -10.95 24.83
C ASP A 278 -7.30 -9.87 24.14
N ASP A 279 -7.21 -9.82 22.79
CA ASP A 279 -7.82 -8.75 22.01
C ASP A 279 -8.44 -9.21 20.68
N LEU A 280 -8.58 -10.51 20.44
CA LEU A 280 -9.12 -11.03 19.19
C LEU A 280 -10.56 -10.58 18.98
N VAL A 281 -11.44 -10.85 19.96
CA VAL A 281 -12.87 -10.46 19.87
C VAL A 281 -13.00 -8.95 19.73
N LYS A 282 -12.29 -8.21 20.56
CA LYS A 282 -12.27 -6.73 20.50
C LYS A 282 -11.87 -6.20 19.12
N ASN A 283 -10.84 -6.79 18.51
CA ASN A 283 -10.38 -6.37 17.19
C ASN A 283 -11.41 -6.71 16.11
N LEU A 284 -12.01 -7.92 16.16
CA LEU A 284 -13.03 -8.34 15.21
C LEU A 284 -14.27 -7.44 15.28
N ASP A 285 -14.77 -7.16 16.51
CA ASP A 285 -15.92 -6.31 16.71
C ASP A 285 -15.68 -4.88 16.22
N ALA A 286 -14.51 -4.30 16.54
CA ALA A 286 -14.14 -2.96 16.06
C ALA A 286 -14.03 -2.89 14.52
N ILE A 287 -13.56 -3.97 13.88
CA ILE A 287 -13.50 -4.08 12.41
C ILE A 287 -14.90 -4.09 11.82
N ASP A 288 -15.83 -4.85 12.41
CA ASP A 288 -17.21 -4.97 11.96
C ASP A 288 -17.99 -3.68 12.18
N GLU A 289 -17.79 -3.02 13.33
CA GLU A 289 -18.38 -1.71 13.64
C GLU A 289 -17.95 -0.65 12.63
N ALA A 290 -16.64 -0.51 12.40
CA ALA A 290 -16.11 0.45 11.43
C ALA A 290 -16.61 0.18 10.00
N CYS A 291 -16.77 -1.09 9.62
CA CYS A 291 -17.39 -1.47 8.35
C CYS A 291 -18.84 -0.97 8.28
N SER A 292 -19.63 -1.25 9.32
CA SER A 292 -21.05 -0.85 9.40
C SER A 292 -21.21 0.66 9.34
N GLU A 293 -20.38 1.42 10.06
CA GLU A 293 -20.38 2.90 10.00
C GLU A 293 -20.08 3.42 8.58
N GLY A 294 -19.14 2.78 7.87
CA GLY A 294 -18.83 3.12 6.48
C GLY A 294 -20.04 2.90 5.55
N LEU A 295 -20.75 1.79 5.72
CA LEU A 295 -21.94 1.47 4.93
C LEU A 295 -23.12 2.42 5.20
N VAL A 296 -23.33 2.82 6.46
CA VAL A 296 -24.33 3.83 6.83
C VAL A 296 -24.11 5.14 6.09
N LYS A 297 -22.84 5.57 5.91
CA LYS A 297 -22.54 6.78 5.13
C LYS A 297 -22.90 6.63 3.66
N ILE A 298 -22.65 5.45 3.08
CA ILE A 298 -23.05 5.14 1.70
C ILE A 298 -24.58 5.17 1.59
N ASP A 299 -25.30 4.54 2.51
CA ASP A 299 -26.77 4.55 2.52
C ASP A 299 -27.33 5.96 2.66
N GLY A 300 -26.74 6.80 3.52
CA GLY A 300 -27.08 8.20 3.63
C GLY A 300 -26.92 8.94 2.30
N SER A 301 -25.78 8.75 1.62
CA SER A 301 -25.55 9.36 0.32
C SER A 301 -26.50 8.85 -0.78
N ILE A 302 -26.86 7.57 -0.76
CA ILE A 302 -27.84 6.99 -1.67
C ILE A 302 -29.20 7.70 -1.48
N ALA A 303 -29.63 7.85 -0.23
CA ALA A 303 -30.91 8.49 0.10
C ALA A 303 -30.92 10.00 -0.23
N GLU A 304 -29.85 10.72 0.11
CA GLU A 304 -29.71 12.16 -0.14
C GLU A 304 -29.69 12.52 -1.63
N ASN A 305 -29.15 11.64 -2.46
CA ASN A 305 -29.01 11.87 -3.91
C ASN A 305 -30.04 11.10 -4.73
N ASP A 306 -31.05 10.49 -4.12
CA ASP A 306 -32.12 9.69 -4.78
C ASP A 306 -31.55 8.66 -5.79
N ILE A 307 -30.47 7.97 -5.37
CA ILE A 307 -29.79 6.99 -6.22
C ILE A 307 -30.57 5.68 -6.18
N ASP A 308 -31.00 5.20 -7.36
CA ASP A 308 -31.58 3.86 -7.47
C ASP A 308 -30.53 2.78 -7.18
N ALA A 309 -30.76 2.02 -6.11
CA ALA A 309 -29.86 0.95 -5.67
C ALA A 309 -30.66 -0.19 -5.04
N PRO A 310 -30.31 -1.47 -5.31
CA PRO A 310 -30.94 -2.62 -4.68
C PRO A 310 -30.90 -2.53 -3.16
N GLU A 311 -31.72 -3.34 -2.50
CA GLU A 311 -31.62 -3.52 -1.05
C GLU A 311 -30.28 -4.14 -0.65
N ASN A 312 -29.90 -3.93 0.62
CA ASN A 312 -28.69 -4.54 1.18
C ASN A 312 -28.85 -6.05 1.27
N ASP A 313 -28.00 -6.81 0.62
CA ASP A 313 -27.96 -8.27 0.56
C ASP A 313 -26.73 -8.88 1.27
N LEU A 314 -26.03 -8.09 2.08
CA LEU A 314 -24.86 -8.59 2.82
C LEU A 314 -25.26 -9.60 3.89
N GLU A 315 -24.68 -10.78 3.80
CA GLU A 315 -24.79 -11.81 4.83
C GLU A 315 -23.87 -11.48 6.01
N SER A 316 -24.40 -11.49 7.21
CA SER A 316 -23.62 -11.46 8.45
C SER A 316 -23.02 -12.85 8.74
N VAL A 317 -21.81 -12.87 9.28
CA VAL A 317 -21.18 -14.11 9.76
C VAL A 317 -21.17 -14.10 11.28
N ASP A 318 -22.04 -14.92 11.86
CA ASP A 318 -22.07 -15.12 13.32
C ASP A 318 -21.04 -16.19 13.70
N TRP A 319 -19.80 -15.78 13.89
CA TRP A 319 -18.70 -16.62 14.40
C TRP A 319 -18.00 -15.91 15.55
N GLN A 320 -17.78 -16.63 16.62
CA GLN A 320 -17.02 -16.19 17.78
C GLN A 320 -16.03 -17.28 18.17
N PRO A 321 -14.83 -16.93 18.66
CA PRO A 321 -13.92 -17.92 19.20
C PRO A 321 -14.53 -18.57 20.46
N THR A 322 -14.42 -19.88 20.56
CA THR A 322 -14.88 -20.62 21.75
C THR A 322 -14.03 -20.28 22.99
N LYS A 323 -12.80 -19.89 22.80
CA LYS A 323 -11.85 -19.44 23.82
C LYS A 323 -10.72 -18.67 23.16
N GLU A 324 -10.34 -17.53 23.73
CA GLU A 324 -9.10 -16.86 23.38
C GLU A 324 -7.93 -17.54 24.13
N SER A 325 -6.80 -17.67 23.45
CA SER A 325 -5.58 -18.22 24.03
C SER A 325 -4.57 -17.10 24.29
N ALA A 326 -3.99 -17.08 25.47
CA ALA A 326 -2.90 -16.15 25.79
C ALA A 326 -1.56 -16.53 25.15
N THR A 327 -1.45 -17.76 24.64
CA THR A 327 -0.22 -18.28 24.06
C THR A 327 -0.50 -19.17 22.84
N LEU A 328 0.49 -19.29 21.94
CA LEU A 328 0.47 -20.20 20.81
C LEU A 328 1.82 -20.90 20.71
N ASP A 329 1.79 -22.23 20.86
CA ASP A 329 2.96 -23.07 20.61
C ASP A 329 3.02 -23.46 19.14
N LEU A 330 4.03 -22.96 18.43
CA LEU A 330 4.19 -23.15 16.99
C LEU A 330 4.41 -24.63 16.64
N MET A 331 5.16 -25.36 17.44
CA MET A 331 5.41 -26.80 17.20
C MET A 331 4.14 -27.62 17.36
N GLN A 332 3.39 -27.40 18.45
CA GLN A 332 2.12 -28.11 18.69
C GLN A 332 1.08 -27.77 17.61
N ALA A 333 1.11 -26.54 17.08
CA ALA A 333 0.23 -26.10 16.00
C ALA A 333 0.72 -26.54 14.61
N GLY A 334 1.87 -27.22 14.50
CA GLY A 334 2.47 -27.61 13.21
C GLY A 334 2.92 -26.43 12.35
N ILE A 335 3.14 -25.25 12.96
CA ILE A 335 3.53 -24.02 12.27
C ILE A 335 5.02 -24.01 12.03
N ASN A 336 5.44 -24.11 10.79
CA ASN A 336 6.84 -24.09 10.36
C ASN A 336 7.24 -22.77 9.70
N SER A 337 6.29 -21.88 9.46
CA SER A 337 6.53 -20.60 8.79
C SER A 337 5.74 -19.46 9.43
N VAL A 338 6.38 -18.31 9.54
CA VAL A 338 5.76 -17.04 9.97
C VAL A 338 5.93 -16.00 8.86
N ILE A 339 4.82 -15.40 8.41
CA ILE A 339 4.82 -14.34 7.42
C ILE A 339 4.35 -13.04 8.07
N TYR A 340 5.20 -12.01 8.01
CA TYR A 340 4.89 -10.70 8.55
C TYR A 340 4.11 -9.86 7.56
N GLY A 341 2.79 -9.76 7.75
CA GLY A 341 1.87 -8.83 7.09
C GLY A 341 1.75 -7.50 7.84
N THR A 342 2.80 -7.09 8.52
CA THR A 342 2.86 -5.99 9.51
C THR A 342 3.17 -4.62 8.90
N GLY A 343 3.13 -4.51 7.56
CA GLY A 343 3.32 -3.27 6.83
C GLY A 343 4.78 -2.83 6.72
N PHE A 344 4.97 -1.54 6.46
CA PHE A 344 6.28 -0.97 6.15
C PHE A 344 6.53 0.28 6.99
N ARG A 345 7.80 0.61 7.17
CA ARG A 345 8.27 1.87 7.76
C ARG A 345 8.77 2.77 6.65
N PHE A 346 8.55 4.05 6.81
CA PHE A 346 9.18 5.08 5.99
C PHE A 346 10.65 5.22 6.38
N ASP A 347 11.49 5.48 5.40
CA ASP A 347 12.87 5.88 5.63
C ASP A 347 13.21 7.03 4.68
N PHE A 348 13.27 8.20 5.26
CA PHE A 348 13.70 9.43 4.60
C PHE A 348 15.02 9.94 5.18
N GLY A 349 15.75 9.13 5.96
CA GLY A 349 17.01 9.49 6.59
C GLY A 349 18.12 9.85 5.60
N TRP A 350 17.94 9.54 4.32
CA TRP A 350 18.82 9.96 3.25
C TRP A 350 18.61 11.42 2.79
N ILE A 351 17.57 12.10 3.29
CA ILE A 351 17.26 13.52 3.00
C ILE A 351 17.76 14.38 4.16
N ASP A 352 18.86 15.08 3.95
CA ASP A 352 19.50 15.97 4.92
C ASP A 352 18.99 17.41 4.74
N LEU A 353 17.66 17.59 5.01
CA LEU A 353 16.95 18.87 4.92
C LEU A 353 15.93 18.98 6.07
N PRO A 354 15.63 20.18 6.59
CA PRO A 354 14.82 20.36 7.79
C PRO A 354 13.30 20.28 7.52
N VAL A 355 12.87 19.20 6.86
CA VAL A 355 11.47 19.05 6.43
C VAL A 355 10.70 17.93 7.13
N PHE A 356 11.25 17.34 8.19
CA PHE A 356 10.64 16.20 8.87
C PHE A 356 10.08 16.57 10.23
N ASP A 357 9.02 15.86 10.62
CA ASP A 357 8.50 15.88 11.99
C ASP A 357 9.33 14.96 12.92
N ASP A 358 8.95 14.91 14.21
CA ASP A 358 9.63 14.09 15.22
C ASP A 358 9.56 12.58 14.95
N ARG A 359 8.69 12.14 14.04
CA ARG A 359 8.54 10.74 13.61
C ARG A 359 9.37 10.44 12.35
N GLY A 360 10.07 11.43 11.79
CA GLY A 360 10.76 11.31 10.51
C GLY A 360 9.83 11.31 9.29
N TYR A 361 8.58 11.79 9.44
CA TYR A 361 7.64 11.93 8.34
C TYR A 361 7.72 13.34 7.74
N PRO A 362 7.68 13.53 6.40
CA PRO A 362 7.83 14.83 5.79
C PRO A 362 6.66 15.77 6.12
N ARG A 363 7.00 17.02 6.46
CA ARG A 363 6.05 18.11 6.60
C ARG A 363 5.83 18.76 5.24
N TYR A 364 4.59 18.80 4.81
CA TYR A 364 4.19 19.39 3.54
C TYR A 364 2.71 19.79 3.54
N GLU A 365 2.37 20.68 2.64
CA GLU A 365 1.00 20.98 2.24
C GLU A 365 0.80 20.47 0.80
N ARG A 366 -0.05 19.44 0.60
CA ARG A 366 -0.27 18.78 -0.68
C ARG A 366 1.04 18.48 -1.46
N GLY A 367 2.05 17.95 -0.76
CA GLY A 367 3.35 17.60 -1.33
C GLY A 367 4.37 18.74 -1.41
N VAL A 368 3.99 19.98 -1.17
CA VAL A 368 4.88 21.16 -1.17
C VAL A 368 5.49 21.34 0.19
N THR A 369 6.83 21.37 0.29
CA THR A 369 7.54 21.57 1.57
C THR A 369 7.89 23.03 1.81
N GLU A 370 8.32 23.34 3.04
CA GLU A 370 8.86 24.66 3.39
C GLU A 370 10.22 24.96 2.74
N VAL A 371 10.91 23.94 2.23
CA VAL A 371 12.17 24.11 1.48
C VAL A 371 11.85 24.32 0.01
N PRO A 372 12.09 25.52 -0.55
CA PRO A 372 11.78 25.81 -1.95
C PRO A 372 12.46 24.83 -2.91
N GLY A 373 11.68 24.30 -3.85
CA GLY A 373 12.16 23.32 -4.83
C GLY A 373 12.14 21.86 -4.35
N LEU A 374 11.73 21.56 -3.12
CA LEU A 374 11.59 20.20 -2.62
C LEU A 374 10.11 19.81 -2.48
N TYR A 375 9.74 18.70 -3.10
CA TYR A 375 8.36 18.22 -3.17
C TYR A 375 8.27 16.73 -2.89
N PHE A 376 7.08 16.26 -2.44
CA PHE A 376 6.74 14.85 -2.28
C PHE A 376 5.51 14.50 -3.10
N VAL A 377 5.49 13.32 -3.73
CA VAL A 377 4.33 12.79 -4.47
C VAL A 377 4.17 11.29 -4.21
N GLY A 378 2.93 10.80 -4.22
CA GLY A 378 2.64 9.36 -4.12
C GLY A 378 2.66 8.79 -2.70
N LEU A 379 2.59 9.64 -1.67
CA LEU A 379 2.40 9.20 -0.29
C LEU A 379 0.91 8.95 0.00
N HIS A 380 0.62 8.02 0.91
CA HIS A 380 -0.75 7.76 1.35
C HIS A 380 -1.37 9.02 1.97
N TRP A 381 -2.59 9.36 1.56
CA TRP A 381 -3.25 10.55 2.06
C TRP A 381 -2.38 11.81 1.99
N LEU A 382 -1.58 11.94 0.93
CA LEU A 382 -0.81 13.15 0.73
C LEU A 382 -1.74 14.37 0.66
N HIS A 383 -2.83 14.27 -0.08
CA HIS A 383 -3.94 15.22 -0.15
C HIS A 383 -5.28 14.52 0.09
N THR A 384 -5.59 13.48 -0.70
CA THR A 384 -6.80 12.65 -0.59
C THR A 384 -6.41 11.18 -0.44
N TRP A 385 -7.41 10.31 -0.24
CA TRP A 385 -7.17 8.87 -0.20
C TRP A 385 -6.47 8.33 -1.45
N GLY A 386 -6.84 8.86 -2.60
CA GLY A 386 -6.30 8.42 -3.90
C GLY A 386 -4.88 8.86 -4.22
N SER A 387 -4.25 9.73 -3.41
CA SER A 387 -2.95 10.35 -3.68
C SER A 387 -1.81 9.38 -4.01
N GLY A 388 -1.83 8.17 -3.44
CA GLY A 388 -0.84 7.11 -3.73
C GLY A 388 -1.33 6.06 -4.74
N LEU A 389 -2.58 6.13 -5.19
CA LEU A 389 -3.23 5.14 -6.06
C LEU A 389 -3.15 5.55 -7.53
N PHE A 390 -3.24 4.56 -8.43
CA PHE A 390 -3.29 4.81 -9.89
C PHE A 390 -4.34 5.87 -10.27
N TYR A 391 -5.48 5.86 -9.57
CA TYR A 391 -6.63 6.70 -9.90
C TYR A 391 -6.36 8.21 -9.75
N GLN A 392 -5.62 8.63 -8.72
CA GLN A 392 -5.48 10.07 -8.44
C GLN A 392 -4.05 10.57 -8.29
N VAL A 393 -3.05 9.70 -8.31
CA VAL A 393 -1.65 10.11 -8.19
C VAL A 393 -1.24 11.15 -9.23
N GLY A 394 -1.85 11.10 -10.41
CA GLY A 394 -1.64 12.08 -11.48
C GLY A 394 -2.13 13.50 -11.14
N ARG A 395 -3.15 13.64 -10.28
CA ARG A 395 -3.65 14.95 -9.84
C ARG A 395 -2.64 15.67 -8.93
N ASP A 396 -2.01 14.92 -8.01
CA ASP A 396 -0.98 15.48 -7.13
C ASP A 396 0.32 15.72 -7.88
N ALA A 397 0.67 14.85 -8.83
CA ALA A 397 1.80 15.07 -9.74
C ALA A 397 1.62 16.38 -10.55
N LYS A 398 0.42 16.59 -11.10
CA LYS A 398 0.09 17.83 -11.81
C LYS A 398 0.20 19.06 -10.90
N HIS A 399 -0.38 18.99 -9.71
CA HIS A 399 -0.33 20.09 -8.74
C HIS A 399 1.10 20.53 -8.43
N VAL A 400 2.01 19.58 -8.19
CA VAL A 400 3.42 19.89 -7.93
C VAL A 400 4.10 20.47 -9.16
N VAL A 401 3.84 19.92 -10.35
CA VAL A 401 4.46 20.40 -11.60
C VAL A 401 3.97 21.80 -11.98
N ASP A 402 2.71 22.16 -11.70
CA ASP A 402 2.17 23.50 -11.94
C ASP A 402 2.84 24.58 -11.08
N LEU A 403 3.59 24.21 -10.03
CA LEU A 403 4.30 25.14 -9.12
C LEU A 403 5.77 25.33 -9.48
N LEU A 404 6.29 24.58 -10.43
CA LEU A 404 7.68 24.68 -10.90
C LEU A 404 7.83 25.76 -11.97
#